data_9fc5c108c439f8c80eb20300f2b6d048
#
_entry.id   9fc5c108c439f8c80eb20300f2b6d048
#
_cell.length_a   1.000
_cell.length_b   1.000
_cell.length_c   1.000
_cell.angle_alpha   90.00
_cell.angle_beta   90.00
_cell.angle_gamma   90.00
#
_symmetry.space_group_name_H-M   'P 1'
#
loop_
_entity.id
_entity.type
_entity.pdbx_description
1 polymer ?
#
loop_
_entity_poly.entity_id
_entity_poly.type
_entity_poly.pdbx_seq_one_letter_code
_entity_poly.pdbx_strand_id
1 'polypeptide(L)'
;DEATQSEPTEAAPSAEPTEVISEVAIPAPVVEVSQNELIEIVGYLTAQGGGVASLQLDEASVDALSEGLRKSLNGEINIMKLPQEEVEAAFGQAQARAEAVQAGAGTGELPPISAASLEKIGVTIVMQSGLQQLGFGAEEADLIQKGFVKGAGDSTPDPSLEAKMPAFQEFIQARIQAAQSEMMAAQAAAQEQAMADFVEVAAEWSEKENFNVILETTQGDVEIELMPGIAPLAVANFVGHINSGYYNGLIFHRVIEGFMVQGGDPLGTGTGGESIWGKNFPDEFSPEARFDTEGLLAMANSGPMTNGSQFFITTSTPEWLNDKHTIFGKVVKGYDNVKKIEGVEKGAGDKPVEDQKIVKAYIAE
;
A
#
# COMPACT_ATOMS: atom_id res chain seq x y z
N ASP A 1 -47.22 65.50 -16.49
CA ASP A 1 -47.92 65.51 -17.76
C ASP A 1 -47.83 64.15 -18.41
N GLU A 2 -48.98 63.74 -18.57
CA GLU A 2 -49.76 62.91 -19.49
C GLU A 2 -49.57 61.41 -19.44
N ALA A 3 -50.63 60.86 -18.92
CA ALA A 3 -51.11 59.50 -19.02
C ALA A 3 -51.34 59.09 -20.48
N THR A 4 -51.09 57.85 -20.82
CA THR A 4 -51.88 57.17 -21.85
C THR A 4 -52.16 55.74 -21.41
N GLN A 5 -53.42 55.47 -21.15
CA GLN A 5 -54.08 54.19 -21.00
C GLN A 5 -54.02 53.44 -22.32
N SER A 6 -53.81 52.15 -22.31
CA SER A 6 -54.27 51.24 -23.37
C SER A 6 -54.80 49.95 -22.71
N GLU A 7 -55.99 49.63 -23.18
CA GLU A 7 -56.94 48.62 -22.74
C GLU A 7 -56.46 47.16 -22.83
N PRO A 8 -57.15 46.23 -22.20
CA PRO A 8 -56.73 44.83 -22.03
C PRO A 8 -57.10 43.99 -23.27
N THR A 9 -56.13 43.23 -23.76
CA THR A 9 -56.35 42.25 -24.81
C THR A 9 -56.72 40.89 -24.18
N GLU A 10 -57.80 40.39 -24.75
CA GLU A 10 -58.53 39.16 -24.50
C GLU A 10 -57.64 37.90 -24.24
N ALA A 11 -57.99 37.13 -23.25
CA ALA A 11 -57.34 35.87 -22.85
C ALA A 11 -57.68 34.77 -23.87
N ALA A 12 -56.67 34.11 -24.39
CA ALA A 12 -56.76 32.85 -25.11
C ALA A 12 -56.97 31.67 -24.11
N PRO A 13 -57.65 30.58 -24.45
CA PRO A 13 -58.01 29.51 -23.51
C PRO A 13 -56.82 28.68 -23.09
N SER A 14 -56.78 28.43 -21.81
CA SER A 14 -55.88 27.54 -21.10
C SER A 14 -55.86 26.13 -21.72
N ALA A 15 -54.69 25.70 -22.20
CA ALA A 15 -54.44 24.30 -22.51
C ALA A 15 -54.22 23.54 -21.21
N GLU A 16 -54.97 22.49 -21.02
CA GLU A 16 -54.83 21.53 -19.92
C GLU A 16 -53.44 20.91 -19.93
N PRO A 17 -52.78 20.70 -18.77
CA PRO A 17 -51.51 20.00 -18.73
C PRO A 17 -51.71 18.53 -19.05
N THR A 18 -51.17 18.07 -20.16
CA THR A 18 -51.01 16.65 -20.47
C THR A 18 -50.11 16.03 -19.41
N GLU A 19 -50.67 15.20 -18.51
CA GLU A 19 -49.87 14.34 -17.62
C GLU A 19 -48.96 13.45 -18.46
N VAL A 20 -47.68 13.79 -18.48
CA VAL A 20 -46.64 12.86 -18.91
C VAL A 20 -46.55 11.81 -17.84
N ILE A 21 -47.23 10.70 -18.04
CA ILE A 21 -47.02 9.50 -17.23
C ILE A 21 -45.56 9.08 -17.52
N SER A 22 -44.63 9.44 -16.62
CA SER A 22 -43.31 8.88 -16.65
C SER A 22 -43.47 7.37 -16.43
N GLU A 23 -43.15 6.62 -17.45
CA GLU A 23 -43.06 5.17 -17.43
C GLU A 23 -42.08 4.81 -16.30
N VAL A 24 -42.61 4.39 -15.16
CA VAL A 24 -41.82 3.85 -14.05
C VAL A 24 -41.15 2.61 -14.61
N ALA A 25 -39.85 2.72 -14.90
CA ALA A 25 -39.06 1.59 -15.34
C ALA A 25 -39.22 0.47 -14.27
N ILE A 26 -39.86 -0.61 -14.66
CA ILE A 26 -39.96 -1.81 -13.82
C ILE A 26 -38.50 -2.24 -13.58
N PRO A 27 -38.03 -2.30 -12.33
CA PRO A 27 -36.68 -2.79 -12.08
C PRO A 27 -36.54 -4.19 -12.67
N ALA A 28 -35.49 -4.43 -13.42
CA ALA A 28 -35.20 -5.75 -13.97
C ALA A 28 -35.27 -6.79 -12.84
N PRO A 29 -35.83 -7.99 -13.10
CA PRO A 29 -35.94 -9.01 -12.07
C PRO A 29 -34.56 -9.26 -11.47
N VAL A 30 -34.46 -9.14 -10.14
CA VAL A 30 -33.24 -9.46 -9.40
C VAL A 30 -33.01 -10.95 -9.57
N VAL A 31 -31.97 -11.32 -10.32
CA VAL A 31 -31.56 -12.71 -10.48
C VAL A 31 -30.91 -13.12 -9.18
N GLU A 32 -31.56 -14.03 -8.42
CA GLU A 32 -30.90 -14.65 -7.26
C GLU A 32 -29.76 -15.53 -7.74
N VAL A 33 -28.54 -15.18 -7.33
CA VAL A 33 -27.33 -15.94 -7.63
C VAL A 33 -26.81 -16.55 -6.34
N SER A 34 -26.62 -17.85 -6.32
CA SER A 34 -26.09 -18.54 -5.12
C SER A 34 -24.62 -18.18 -4.90
N GLN A 35 -24.17 -18.27 -3.64
CA GLN A 35 -22.77 -18.02 -3.30
C GLN A 35 -21.80 -18.92 -4.08
N ASN A 36 -22.13 -20.20 -4.24
CA ASN A 36 -21.32 -21.13 -5.01
C ASN A 36 -21.18 -20.70 -6.48
N GLU A 37 -22.27 -20.21 -7.06
CA GLU A 37 -22.27 -19.73 -8.44
C GLU A 37 -21.45 -18.44 -8.58
N LEU A 38 -21.48 -17.55 -7.58
CA LEU A 38 -20.60 -16.36 -7.55
C LEU A 38 -19.13 -16.76 -7.49
N ILE A 39 -18.78 -17.78 -6.71
CA ILE A 39 -17.42 -18.31 -6.63
C ILE A 39 -17.00 -18.97 -7.98
N GLU A 40 -17.90 -19.71 -8.64
CA GLU A 40 -17.64 -20.24 -9.98
C GLU A 40 -17.41 -19.10 -11.00
N ILE A 41 -18.14 -17.98 -10.91
CA ILE A 41 -17.93 -16.80 -11.74
C ILE A 41 -16.52 -16.20 -11.52
N VAL A 42 -16.01 -16.19 -10.28
CA VAL A 42 -14.62 -15.77 -10.01
C VAL A 42 -13.64 -16.60 -10.85
N GLY A 43 -13.75 -17.92 -10.81
CA GLY A 43 -12.90 -18.81 -11.60
C GLY A 43 -13.04 -18.57 -13.11
N TYR A 44 -14.26 -18.44 -13.60
CA TYR A 44 -14.56 -18.16 -15.00
C TYR A 44 -13.89 -16.86 -15.48
N LEU A 45 -14.08 -15.78 -14.76
CA LEU A 45 -13.48 -14.48 -15.10
C LEU A 45 -11.97 -14.48 -14.97
N THR A 46 -11.42 -15.28 -14.05
CA THR A 46 -9.96 -15.46 -13.90
C THR A 46 -9.37 -16.11 -15.16
N ALA A 47 -10.03 -17.14 -15.72
CA ALA A 47 -9.60 -17.77 -16.96
C ALA A 47 -9.70 -16.81 -18.17
N GLN A 48 -10.80 -16.08 -18.26
CA GLN A 48 -11.02 -15.11 -19.35
C GLN A 48 -10.00 -13.95 -19.29
N GLY A 49 -9.77 -13.38 -18.10
CA GLY A 49 -8.80 -12.31 -17.88
C GLY A 49 -7.34 -12.75 -18.07
N GLY A 50 -7.04 -14.02 -17.77
CA GLY A 50 -5.72 -14.63 -18.00
C GLY A 50 -5.41 -14.97 -19.45
N GLY A 51 -6.34 -14.76 -20.38
CA GLY A 51 -6.13 -15.04 -21.80
C GLY A 51 -5.96 -16.51 -22.13
N VAL A 52 -6.39 -17.42 -21.27
CA VAL A 52 -6.18 -18.87 -21.40
C VAL A 52 -6.81 -19.42 -22.68
N ALA A 53 -8.00 -18.91 -23.04
CA ALA A 53 -8.69 -19.32 -24.26
C ALA A 53 -7.85 -19.06 -25.54
N SER A 54 -7.00 -18.03 -25.54
CA SER A 54 -6.13 -17.69 -26.66
C SER A 54 -5.03 -18.73 -26.93
N LEU A 55 -4.74 -19.59 -25.97
CA LEU A 55 -3.75 -20.67 -26.11
C LEU A 55 -4.28 -21.90 -26.86
N GLN A 56 -5.60 -21.98 -27.10
CA GLN A 56 -6.25 -23.13 -27.73
C GLN A 56 -5.80 -24.48 -27.13
N LEU A 57 -5.90 -24.56 -25.79
CA LEU A 57 -5.55 -25.77 -25.03
C LEU A 57 -6.61 -26.86 -25.24
N ASP A 58 -6.17 -28.09 -25.25
CA ASP A 58 -7.07 -29.26 -25.14
C ASP A 58 -7.55 -29.44 -23.69
N GLU A 59 -8.54 -30.30 -23.49
CA GLU A 59 -9.15 -30.57 -22.20
C GLU A 59 -8.10 -30.98 -21.14
N ALA A 60 -7.21 -31.89 -21.48
CA ALA A 60 -6.16 -32.37 -20.56
C ALA A 60 -5.18 -31.26 -20.16
N SER A 61 -4.89 -30.35 -21.08
CA SER A 61 -4.05 -29.16 -20.80
C SER A 61 -4.76 -28.15 -19.91
N VAL A 62 -6.05 -27.91 -20.12
CA VAL A 62 -6.88 -27.06 -19.25
C VAL A 62 -6.96 -27.66 -17.84
N ASP A 63 -7.15 -28.97 -17.72
CA ASP A 63 -7.16 -29.67 -16.43
C ASP A 63 -5.83 -29.53 -15.69
N ALA A 64 -4.69 -29.71 -16.35
CA ALA A 64 -3.38 -29.56 -15.73
C ALA A 64 -3.16 -28.10 -15.23
N LEU A 65 -3.58 -27.12 -16.00
CA LEU A 65 -3.48 -25.69 -15.64
C LEU A 65 -4.39 -25.36 -14.46
N SER A 66 -5.64 -25.82 -14.50
CA SER A 66 -6.62 -25.59 -13.43
C SER A 66 -6.24 -26.31 -12.13
N GLU A 67 -5.57 -27.45 -12.22
CA GLU A 67 -5.05 -28.17 -11.06
C GLU A 67 -3.94 -27.38 -10.35
N GLY A 68 -3.08 -26.69 -11.09
CA GLY A 68 -2.08 -25.79 -10.54
C GLY A 68 -2.72 -24.63 -9.77
N LEU A 69 -3.79 -24.05 -10.33
CA LEU A 69 -4.58 -23.01 -9.67
C LEU A 69 -5.18 -23.54 -8.35
N ARG A 70 -5.82 -24.72 -8.38
CA ARG A 70 -6.43 -25.35 -7.21
C ARG A 70 -5.39 -25.63 -6.12
N LYS A 71 -4.25 -26.23 -6.47
CA LYS A 71 -3.16 -26.52 -5.54
C LYS A 71 -2.59 -25.25 -4.88
N SER A 72 -2.52 -24.16 -5.63
CA SER A 72 -2.08 -22.88 -5.08
C SER A 72 -3.08 -22.32 -4.06
N LEU A 73 -4.38 -22.37 -4.35
CA LEU A 73 -5.43 -21.94 -3.43
C LEU A 73 -5.49 -22.80 -2.16
N ASN A 74 -5.26 -24.12 -2.30
CA ASN A 74 -5.19 -25.03 -1.16
C ASN A 74 -3.90 -24.90 -0.32
N GLY A 75 -2.93 -24.11 -0.78
CA GLY A 75 -1.63 -23.98 -0.11
C GLY A 75 -0.69 -25.17 -0.31
N GLU A 76 -1.03 -26.12 -1.21
CA GLU A 76 -0.19 -27.27 -1.54
C GLU A 76 1.08 -26.84 -2.28
N ILE A 77 0.96 -25.80 -3.11
CA ILE A 77 2.08 -25.21 -3.84
C ILE A 77 2.18 -23.71 -3.49
N ASN A 78 3.36 -23.30 -3.04
CA ASN A 78 3.70 -21.91 -2.82
C ASN A 78 4.62 -21.43 -3.93
N ILE A 79 4.15 -20.45 -4.74
CA ILE A 79 4.91 -19.90 -5.86
C ILE A 79 6.27 -19.33 -5.45
N MET A 80 6.37 -18.73 -4.25
CA MET A 80 7.63 -18.17 -3.73
C MET A 80 8.72 -19.24 -3.52
N LYS A 81 8.33 -20.52 -3.53
CA LYS A 81 9.25 -21.66 -3.40
C LYS A 81 9.54 -22.34 -4.73
N LEU A 82 8.89 -21.93 -5.83
CA LEU A 82 9.17 -22.46 -7.15
C LEU A 82 10.47 -21.85 -7.69
N PRO A 83 11.35 -22.64 -8.32
CA PRO A 83 12.54 -22.12 -8.99
C PRO A 83 12.13 -21.16 -10.12
N GLN A 84 12.71 -19.94 -10.10
CA GLN A 84 12.38 -18.91 -11.08
C GLN A 84 12.59 -19.37 -12.52
N GLU A 85 13.69 -20.11 -12.79
CA GLU A 85 14.01 -20.65 -14.11
C GLU A 85 12.89 -21.58 -14.65
N GLU A 86 12.27 -22.36 -13.77
CA GLU A 86 11.17 -23.27 -14.16
C GLU A 86 9.88 -22.51 -14.47
N VAL A 87 9.62 -21.40 -13.74
CA VAL A 87 8.48 -20.53 -14.01
C VAL A 87 8.69 -19.81 -15.34
N GLU A 88 9.87 -19.24 -15.58
CA GLU A 88 10.22 -18.57 -16.84
C GLU A 88 10.13 -19.53 -18.04
N ALA A 89 10.62 -20.75 -17.89
CA ALA A 89 10.51 -21.78 -18.92
C ALA A 89 9.04 -22.14 -19.24
N ALA A 90 8.18 -22.22 -18.22
CA ALA A 90 6.76 -22.46 -18.40
C ALA A 90 6.06 -21.35 -19.21
N PHE A 91 6.34 -20.09 -18.87
CA PHE A 91 5.82 -18.95 -19.62
C PHE A 91 6.39 -18.86 -21.03
N GLY A 92 7.66 -19.24 -21.25
CA GLY A 92 8.26 -19.33 -22.59
C GLY A 92 7.52 -20.32 -23.49
N GLN A 93 7.09 -21.47 -22.97
CA GLN A 93 6.27 -22.44 -23.73
C GLN A 93 4.89 -21.86 -24.08
N ALA A 94 4.24 -21.18 -23.13
CA ALA A 94 2.94 -20.53 -23.37
C ALA A 94 3.04 -19.41 -24.41
N GLN A 95 4.07 -18.59 -24.34
CA GLN A 95 4.32 -17.52 -25.30
C GLN A 95 4.55 -18.07 -26.71
N ALA A 96 5.41 -19.08 -26.87
CA ALA A 96 5.65 -19.70 -28.16
C ALA A 96 4.36 -20.26 -28.78
N ARG A 97 3.49 -20.85 -27.96
CA ARG A 97 2.19 -21.35 -28.42
C ARG A 97 1.27 -20.19 -28.82
N ALA A 98 1.18 -19.15 -28.03
CA ALA A 98 0.36 -17.96 -28.34
C ALA A 98 0.80 -17.29 -29.66
N GLU A 99 2.10 -17.17 -29.89
CA GLU A 99 2.65 -16.64 -31.14
C GLU A 99 2.29 -17.51 -32.35
N ALA A 100 2.34 -18.84 -32.20
CA ALA A 100 1.95 -19.79 -33.25
C ALA A 100 0.45 -19.67 -33.58
N VAL A 101 -0.41 -19.55 -32.55
CA VAL A 101 -1.86 -19.32 -32.75
C VAL A 101 -2.10 -18.01 -33.51
N GLN A 102 -1.43 -16.92 -33.11
CA GLN A 102 -1.55 -15.62 -33.80
C GLN A 102 -1.05 -15.69 -35.25
N ALA A 103 -0.05 -16.51 -35.54
CA ALA A 103 0.45 -16.75 -36.89
C ALA A 103 -0.48 -17.62 -37.73
N GLY A 104 -1.59 -18.12 -37.16
CA GLY A 104 -2.57 -18.96 -37.86
C GLY A 104 -2.18 -20.42 -38.03
N ALA A 105 -1.30 -20.93 -37.19
CA ALA A 105 -0.93 -22.34 -37.17
C ALA A 105 -2.16 -23.23 -36.87
N GLY A 106 -2.29 -24.35 -37.56
CA GLY A 106 -3.33 -25.34 -37.29
C GLY A 106 -3.15 -25.98 -35.89
N THR A 107 -4.23 -26.44 -35.28
CA THR A 107 -4.20 -27.04 -33.93
C THR A 107 -3.19 -28.16 -33.76
N GLY A 108 -2.91 -28.92 -34.80
CA GLY A 108 -1.89 -30.02 -34.83
C GLY A 108 -0.45 -29.50 -34.96
N GLU A 109 -0.24 -28.23 -35.25
CA GLU A 109 1.08 -27.59 -35.44
C GLU A 109 1.50 -26.71 -34.27
N LEU A 110 0.60 -26.55 -33.27
CA LEU A 110 0.87 -25.68 -32.12
C LEU A 110 1.94 -26.33 -31.21
N PRO A 111 2.93 -25.53 -30.76
CA PRO A 111 3.93 -26.00 -29.81
C PRO A 111 3.27 -26.55 -28.54
N PRO A 112 3.69 -27.74 -28.06
CA PRO A 112 3.14 -28.31 -26.84
C PRO A 112 3.60 -27.52 -25.60
N ILE A 113 2.71 -27.43 -24.60
CA ILE A 113 3.07 -26.98 -23.25
C ILE A 113 3.03 -28.21 -22.36
N SER A 114 4.08 -28.48 -21.58
CA SER A 114 4.08 -29.64 -20.69
C SER A 114 3.07 -29.49 -19.56
N ALA A 115 2.48 -30.58 -19.05
CA ALA A 115 1.56 -30.54 -17.91
C ALA A 115 2.21 -29.89 -16.69
N ALA A 116 3.50 -30.15 -16.43
CA ALA A 116 4.22 -29.50 -15.33
C ALA A 116 4.38 -28.00 -15.53
N SER A 117 4.50 -27.49 -16.76
CA SER A 117 4.53 -26.07 -17.07
C SER A 117 3.14 -25.44 -16.91
N LEU A 118 2.09 -26.14 -17.36
CA LEU A 118 0.71 -25.68 -17.19
C LEU A 118 0.34 -25.55 -15.71
N GLU A 119 0.72 -26.50 -14.88
CA GLU A 119 0.52 -26.45 -13.43
C GLU A 119 1.19 -25.19 -12.82
N LYS A 120 2.44 -24.89 -13.19
CA LYS A 120 3.15 -23.69 -12.73
C LYS A 120 2.48 -22.39 -13.19
N ILE A 121 1.99 -22.36 -14.43
CA ILE A 121 1.22 -21.23 -14.95
C ILE A 121 -0.06 -21.04 -14.12
N GLY A 122 -0.79 -22.11 -13.80
CA GLY A 122 -1.98 -22.08 -12.96
C GLY A 122 -1.69 -21.51 -11.56
N VAL A 123 -0.58 -21.93 -10.94
CA VAL A 123 -0.11 -21.37 -9.65
C VAL A 123 0.14 -19.85 -9.76
N THR A 124 0.76 -19.42 -10.85
CA THR A 124 1.08 -18.01 -11.07
C THR A 124 -0.16 -17.15 -11.30
N ILE A 125 -1.18 -17.69 -11.96
CA ILE A 125 -2.47 -17.02 -12.18
C ILE A 125 -3.11 -16.65 -10.85
N VAL A 126 -3.06 -17.51 -9.83
CA VAL A 126 -3.61 -17.19 -8.49
C VAL A 126 -2.94 -15.98 -7.89
N MET A 127 -1.63 -15.87 -8.01
CA MET A 127 -0.89 -14.70 -7.49
C MET A 127 -1.25 -13.43 -8.25
N GLN A 128 -1.28 -13.49 -9.58
CA GLN A 128 -1.55 -12.32 -10.42
C GLN A 128 -2.99 -11.84 -10.34
N SER A 129 -3.94 -12.74 -10.15
CA SER A 129 -5.36 -12.41 -10.02
C SER A 129 -5.75 -11.80 -8.67
N GLY A 130 -4.88 -11.88 -7.66
CA GLY A 130 -5.17 -11.39 -6.31
C GLY A 130 -6.20 -12.23 -5.55
N LEU A 131 -6.52 -13.45 -5.98
CA LEU A 131 -7.53 -14.30 -5.34
C LEU A 131 -7.27 -14.52 -3.85
N GLN A 132 -6.03 -14.81 -3.48
CA GLN A 132 -5.66 -15.00 -2.06
C GLN A 132 -5.80 -13.71 -1.25
N GLN A 133 -5.53 -12.56 -1.86
CA GLN A 133 -5.71 -11.24 -1.19
C GLN A 133 -7.18 -10.92 -0.96
N LEU A 134 -8.08 -11.48 -1.75
CA LEU A 134 -9.53 -11.40 -1.57
C LEU A 134 -10.10 -12.47 -0.62
N GLY A 135 -9.22 -13.23 0.04
CA GLY A 135 -9.60 -14.26 1.00
C GLY A 135 -10.13 -15.53 0.35
N PHE A 136 -9.85 -15.79 -0.94
CA PHE A 136 -10.14 -17.09 -1.55
C PHE A 136 -9.05 -18.09 -1.20
N GLY A 137 -9.46 -19.28 -0.76
CA GLY A 137 -8.56 -20.32 -0.28
C GLY A 137 -9.10 -21.71 -0.54
N ALA A 138 -8.72 -22.65 0.33
CA ALA A 138 -9.00 -24.07 0.17
C ALA A 138 -10.51 -24.40 0.09
N GLU A 139 -11.36 -23.67 0.81
CA GLU A 139 -12.79 -23.93 0.85
C GLU A 139 -13.48 -23.66 -0.49
N GLU A 140 -12.97 -22.70 -1.26
CA GLU A 140 -13.55 -22.31 -2.54
C GLU A 140 -12.77 -22.84 -3.75
N ALA A 141 -11.62 -23.48 -3.53
CA ALA A 141 -10.69 -23.88 -4.59
C ALA A 141 -11.34 -24.75 -5.68
N ASP A 142 -12.17 -25.72 -5.30
CA ASP A 142 -12.83 -26.61 -6.27
C ASP A 142 -13.89 -25.87 -7.11
N LEU A 143 -14.62 -24.92 -6.51
CA LEU A 143 -15.60 -24.10 -7.24
C LEU A 143 -14.93 -23.12 -8.20
N ILE A 144 -13.81 -22.53 -7.76
CA ILE A 144 -13.00 -21.64 -8.61
C ILE A 144 -12.40 -22.43 -9.75
N GLN A 145 -11.87 -23.65 -9.50
CA GLN A 145 -11.37 -24.54 -10.53
C GLN A 145 -12.44 -24.88 -11.56
N LYS A 146 -13.64 -25.26 -11.12
CA LYS A 146 -14.77 -25.59 -11.99
C LYS A 146 -15.14 -24.41 -12.90
N GLY A 147 -15.25 -23.21 -12.35
CA GLY A 147 -15.50 -21.99 -13.12
C GLY A 147 -14.38 -21.69 -14.08
N PHE A 148 -13.12 -21.86 -13.67
CA PHE A 148 -11.94 -21.65 -14.49
C PHE A 148 -11.90 -22.57 -15.70
N VAL A 149 -12.15 -23.88 -15.53
CA VAL A 149 -12.22 -24.84 -16.64
C VAL A 149 -13.29 -24.43 -17.67
N LYS A 150 -14.47 -24.00 -17.20
CA LYS A 150 -15.51 -23.49 -18.08
C LYS A 150 -15.04 -22.24 -18.84
N GLY A 151 -14.49 -21.24 -18.14
CA GLY A 151 -14.01 -20.01 -18.77
C GLY A 151 -12.84 -20.21 -19.72
N ALA A 152 -11.97 -21.20 -19.47
CA ALA A 152 -10.87 -21.56 -20.37
C ALA A 152 -11.34 -22.19 -21.69
N GLY A 153 -12.49 -22.90 -21.67
CA GLY A 153 -13.09 -23.51 -22.85
C GLY A 153 -13.92 -22.52 -23.70
N ASP A 154 -14.38 -21.43 -23.13
CA ASP A 154 -15.27 -20.47 -23.80
C ASP A 154 -14.46 -19.47 -24.63
N SER A 155 -14.59 -19.53 -25.96
CA SER A 155 -13.98 -18.56 -26.89
C SER A 155 -14.69 -17.19 -26.88
N THR A 156 -15.93 -17.14 -26.40
CA THR A 156 -16.73 -15.92 -26.20
C THR A 156 -17.35 -15.93 -24.81
N PRO A 157 -17.42 -14.77 -24.12
CA PRO A 157 -18.01 -14.69 -22.79
C PRO A 157 -19.45 -15.24 -22.76
N ASP A 158 -19.80 -15.95 -21.69
CA ASP A 158 -21.14 -16.48 -21.46
C ASP A 158 -22.16 -15.32 -21.31
N PRO A 159 -23.13 -15.17 -22.22
CA PRO A 159 -24.09 -14.06 -22.16
C PRO A 159 -24.94 -14.04 -20.89
N SER A 160 -25.11 -15.19 -20.22
CA SER A 160 -25.88 -15.27 -18.96
C SER A 160 -25.20 -14.54 -17.78
N LEU A 161 -23.90 -14.22 -17.91
CA LEU A 161 -23.16 -13.51 -16.86
C LEU A 161 -23.61 -12.06 -16.73
N GLU A 162 -24.05 -11.42 -17.79
CA GLU A 162 -24.48 -10.01 -17.76
C GLU A 162 -25.55 -9.76 -16.71
N ALA A 163 -26.55 -10.64 -16.62
CA ALA A 163 -27.61 -10.55 -15.62
C ALA A 163 -27.15 -10.82 -14.20
N LYS A 164 -26.00 -11.49 -14.01
CA LYS A 164 -25.43 -11.86 -12.70
C LYS A 164 -24.37 -10.87 -12.21
N MET A 165 -23.88 -10.00 -13.08
CA MET A 165 -22.80 -9.05 -12.77
C MET A 165 -23.10 -8.12 -11.58
N PRO A 166 -24.32 -7.59 -11.38
CA PRO A 166 -24.60 -6.77 -10.20
C PRO A 166 -24.38 -7.53 -8.88
N ALA A 167 -24.91 -8.75 -8.77
CA ALA A 167 -24.72 -9.61 -7.58
C ALA A 167 -23.23 -9.99 -7.40
N PHE A 168 -22.53 -10.24 -8.50
CA PHE A 168 -21.09 -10.53 -8.48
C PHE A 168 -20.28 -9.32 -8.00
N GLN A 169 -20.59 -8.11 -8.45
CA GLN A 169 -19.90 -6.89 -8.00
C GLN A 169 -20.09 -6.66 -6.50
N GLU A 170 -21.33 -6.84 -5.99
CA GLU A 170 -21.61 -6.74 -4.55
C GLU A 170 -20.82 -7.77 -3.75
N PHE A 171 -20.78 -9.02 -4.21
CA PHE A 171 -20.00 -10.09 -3.60
C PHE A 171 -18.52 -9.77 -3.54
N ILE A 172 -17.92 -9.30 -4.62
CA ILE A 172 -16.49 -8.92 -4.66
C ILE A 172 -16.21 -7.71 -3.76
N GLN A 173 -17.09 -6.70 -3.76
CA GLN A 173 -16.94 -5.55 -2.86
C GLN A 173 -16.98 -5.97 -1.38
N ALA A 174 -17.88 -6.86 -1.01
CA ALA A 174 -17.90 -7.40 0.35
C ALA A 174 -16.62 -8.14 0.72
N ARG A 175 -16.04 -8.93 -0.22
CA ARG A 175 -14.75 -9.60 -0.03
C ARG A 175 -13.59 -8.61 0.14
N ILE A 176 -13.55 -7.56 -0.67
CA ILE A 176 -12.53 -6.49 -0.56
C ILE A 176 -12.60 -5.83 0.83
N GLN A 177 -13.81 -5.48 1.29
CA GLN A 177 -13.99 -4.86 2.60
C GLN A 177 -13.59 -5.81 3.73
N ALA A 178 -13.93 -7.09 3.65
CA ALA A 178 -13.55 -8.09 4.63
C ALA A 178 -12.02 -8.24 4.70
N ALA A 179 -11.34 -8.37 3.56
CA ALA A 179 -9.89 -8.49 3.48
C ALA A 179 -9.18 -7.24 4.03
N GLN A 180 -9.69 -6.05 3.73
CA GLN A 180 -9.16 -4.79 4.29
C GLN A 180 -9.34 -4.73 5.81
N SER A 181 -10.51 -5.13 6.33
CA SER A 181 -10.78 -5.16 7.76
C SER A 181 -9.88 -6.15 8.49
N GLU A 182 -9.67 -7.34 7.93
CA GLU A 182 -8.77 -8.35 8.48
C GLU A 182 -7.32 -7.88 8.50
N MET A 183 -6.86 -7.24 7.43
CA MET A 183 -5.51 -6.67 7.37
C MET A 183 -5.32 -5.58 8.42
N MET A 184 -6.30 -4.68 8.60
CA MET A 184 -6.26 -3.64 9.64
C MET A 184 -6.24 -4.24 11.04
N ALA A 185 -7.06 -5.29 11.30
CA ALA A 185 -7.09 -5.98 12.58
C ALA A 185 -5.76 -6.70 12.88
N ALA A 186 -5.18 -7.36 11.89
CA ALA A 186 -3.87 -8.01 12.01
C ALA A 186 -2.75 -6.99 12.29
N GLN A 187 -2.78 -5.83 11.62
CA GLN A 187 -1.83 -4.75 11.85
C GLN A 187 -1.98 -4.16 13.28
N ALA A 188 -3.21 -3.95 13.74
CA ALA A 188 -3.47 -3.46 15.10
C ALA A 188 -2.99 -4.46 16.16
N ALA A 189 -3.24 -5.75 15.97
CA ALA A 189 -2.76 -6.81 16.88
C ALA A 189 -1.23 -6.91 16.90
N ALA A 190 -0.58 -6.76 15.74
CA ALA A 190 0.88 -6.73 15.66
C ALA A 190 1.47 -5.50 16.37
N GLN A 191 0.80 -4.34 16.27
CA GLN A 191 1.19 -3.12 16.95
C GLN A 191 1.05 -3.26 18.47
N GLU A 192 -0.06 -3.84 18.96
CA GLU A 192 -0.28 -4.10 20.37
C GLU A 192 0.78 -5.05 20.93
N GLN A 193 1.11 -6.12 20.21
CA GLN A 193 2.18 -7.05 20.60
C GLN A 193 3.55 -6.38 20.62
N ALA A 194 3.87 -5.57 19.62
CA ALA A 194 5.13 -4.82 19.56
C ALA A 194 5.24 -3.82 20.73
N MET A 195 4.15 -3.15 21.09
CA MET A 195 4.11 -2.24 22.22
C MET A 195 4.33 -2.96 23.56
N ALA A 196 3.84 -4.19 23.72
CA ALA A 196 4.03 -4.96 24.96
C ALA A 196 5.52 -5.13 25.34
N ASP A 197 6.40 -5.25 24.36
CA ASP A 197 7.84 -5.36 24.57
C ASP A 197 8.50 -4.08 25.11
N PHE A 198 7.82 -2.94 24.99
CA PHE A 198 8.36 -1.63 25.34
C PHE A 198 7.60 -0.95 26.50
N VAL A 199 6.62 -1.61 27.11
CA VAL A 199 5.75 -1.03 28.15
C VAL A 199 6.56 -0.43 29.31
N GLU A 200 7.56 -1.14 29.79
CA GLU A 200 8.38 -0.68 30.92
C GLU A 200 9.19 0.57 30.53
N VAL A 201 9.79 0.58 29.32
CA VAL A 201 10.56 1.72 28.83
C VAL A 201 9.66 2.93 28.61
N ALA A 202 8.49 2.72 27.98
CA ALA A 202 7.52 3.79 27.77
C ALA A 202 7.03 4.39 29.09
N ALA A 203 6.72 3.55 30.09
CA ALA A 203 6.29 4.00 31.41
C ALA A 203 7.39 4.81 32.13
N GLU A 204 8.65 4.34 32.12
CA GLU A 204 9.76 5.06 32.72
C GLU A 204 9.98 6.45 32.10
N TRP A 205 9.92 6.53 30.78
CA TRP A 205 10.24 7.75 30.06
C TRP A 205 9.08 8.73 29.98
N SER A 206 7.83 8.28 29.96
CA SER A 206 6.65 9.16 29.94
C SER A 206 6.50 10.05 31.17
N GLU A 207 7.11 9.64 32.31
CA GLU A 207 7.10 10.41 33.56
C GLU A 207 8.18 11.51 33.61
N LYS A 208 9.09 11.55 32.63
CA LYS A 208 10.16 12.56 32.59
C LYS A 208 9.63 13.88 32.04
N GLU A 209 10.10 14.97 32.62
CA GLU A 209 9.86 16.31 32.05
C GLU A 209 10.62 16.49 30.74
N ASN A 210 10.20 17.47 29.95
CA ASN A 210 10.93 17.86 28.74
C ASN A 210 12.33 18.35 29.13
N PHE A 211 13.32 18.03 28.29
CA PHE A 211 14.69 18.45 28.46
C PHE A 211 15.38 18.67 27.13
N ASN A 212 16.49 19.39 27.13
CA ASN A 212 17.15 19.78 25.90
C ASN A 212 18.36 18.88 25.61
N VAL A 213 18.57 18.66 24.32
CA VAL A 213 19.81 18.11 23.75
C VAL A 213 20.41 19.07 22.76
N ILE A 214 21.71 19.00 22.55
CA ILE A 214 22.42 19.82 21.59
C ILE A 214 23.03 18.91 20.51
N LEU A 215 22.76 19.24 19.26
CA LEU A 215 23.46 18.74 18.10
C LEU A 215 24.45 19.81 17.64
N GLU A 216 25.75 19.66 17.96
CA GLU A 216 26.81 20.46 17.33
C GLU A 216 26.92 20.02 15.88
N THR A 217 26.65 20.91 14.94
CA THR A 217 26.70 20.58 13.52
C THR A 217 27.80 21.38 12.80
N THR A 218 28.14 21.01 11.57
CA THR A 218 29.05 21.80 10.71
C THR A 218 28.56 23.19 10.41
N GLN A 219 27.26 23.49 10.62
CA GLN A 219 26.65 24.80 10.43
C GLN A 219 26.40 25.56 11.74
N GLY A 220 26.76 24.94 12.89
CA GLY A 220 26.55 25.48 14.25
C GLY A 220 25.60 24.61 15.06
N ASP A 221 25.38 25.02 16.30
CA ASP A 221 24.60 24.24 17.28
C ASP A 221 23.11 24.34 17.00
N VAL A 222 22.42 23.21 17.20
CA VAL A 222 20.97 23.08 17.18
C VAL A 222 20.52 22.53 18.53
N GLU A 223 19.84 23.35 19.32
CA GLU A 223 19.27 22.92 20.61
C GLU A 223 17.83 22.47 20.39
N ILE A 224 17.53 21.27 20.87
CA ILE A 224 16.25 20.57 20.66
C ILE A 224 15.66 20.21 22.00
N GLU A 225 14.43 20.63 22.26
CA GLU A 225 13.63 20.16 23.39
C GLU A 225 13.03 18.79 23.03
N LEU A 226 13.34 17.76 23.81
CA LEU A 226 12.73 16.44 23.68
C LEU A 226 11.47 16.33 24.52
N MET A 227 10.49 15.57 24.03
CA MET A 227 9.14 15.47 24.61
C MET A 227 8.82 14.01 25.04
N PRO A 228 9.40 13.52 26.14
CA PRO A 228 9.21 12.14 26.56
C PRO A 228 7.77 11.79 26.94
N GLY A 229 6.98 12.76 27.44
CA GLY A 229 5.55 12.56 27.70
C GLY A 229 4.70 12.34 26.45
N ILE A 230 5.22 12.69 25.26
CA ILE A 230 4.53 12.51 23.97
C ILE A 230 5.00 11.25 23.26
N ALA A 231 6.32 11.00 23.22
CA ALA A 231 6.94 9.90 22.51
C ALA A 231 8.09 9.30 23.31
N PRO A 232 7.76 8.59 24.41
CA PRO A 232 8.76 8.05 25.36
C PRO A 232 9.77 7.11 24.70
N LEU A 233 9.38 6.25 23.77
CA LEU A 233 10.29 5.31 23.12
C LEU A 233 11.24 6.02 22.16
N ALA A 234 10.73 6.94 21.36
CA ALA A 234 11.57 7.70 20.43
C ALA A 234 12.60 8.55 21.18
N VAL A 235 12.21 9.17 22.30
CA VAL A 235 13.13 9.92 23.17
C VAL A 235 14.15 8.99 23.82
N ALA A 236 13.73 7.85 24.38
CA ALA A 236 14.63 6.86 25.00
C ALA A 236 15.68 6.37 23.99
N ASN A 237 15.24 6.04 22.78
CA ASN A 237 16.11 5.61 21.68
C ASN A 237 17.12 6.70 21.29
N PHE A 238 16.63 7.91 21.08
CA PHE A 238 17.48 9.04 20.67
C PHE A 238 18.54 9.37 21.73
N VAL A 239 18.15 9.41 22.99
CA VAL A 239 19.05 9.66 24.13
C VAL A 239 20.05 8.51 24.30
N GLY A 240 19.61 7.25 24.15
CA GLY A 240 20.50 6.11 24.19
C GLY A 240 21.61 6.19 23.14
N HIS A 241 21.26 6.58 21.92
CA HIS A 241 22.21 6.83 20.85
C HIS A 241 23.12 8.05 21.10
N ILE A 242 22.61 9.12 21.69
CA ILE A 242 23.42 10.27 22.11
C ILE A 242 24.47 9.83 23.15
N ASN A 243 24.04 9.11 24.20
CA ASN A 243 24.90 8.67 25.27
C ASN A 243 26.00 7.69 24.82
N SER A 244 25.71 6.88 23.81
CA SER A 244 26.71 5.98 23.20
C SER A 244 27.64 6.69 22.19
N GLY A 245 27.38 7.97 21.87
CA GLY A 245 28.12 8.70 20.84
C GLY A 245 27.78 8.25 19.42
N TYR A 246 26.71 7.51 19.22
CA TYR A 246 26.32 6.92 17.92
C TYR A 246 26.15 7.96 16.82
N TYR A 247 25.56 9.11 17.14
CA TYR A 247 25.32 10.17 16.14
C TYR A 247 26.55 11.00 15.81
N ASN A 248 27.64 10.90 16.55
CA ASN A 248 28.85 11.70 16.32
C ASN A 248 29.51 11.36 14.98
N GLY A 249 29.70 12.34 14.13
CA GLY A 249 30.27 12.20 12.80
C GLY A 249 29.27 11.79 11.71
N LEU A 250 28.03 11.44 12.05
CA LEU A 250 27.02 11.08 11.06
C LEU A 250 26.61 12.29 10.23
N ILE A 251 26.26 12.04 8.97
CA ILE A 251 25.85 13.06 8.01
C ILE A 251 24.34 13.22 7.94
N PHE A 252 23.91 14.40 7.54
CA PHE A 252 22.58 14.61 6.98
C PHE A 252 22.63 14.13 5.53
N HIS A 253 22.22 12.90 5.31
CA HIS A 253 22.36 12.20 4.02
C HIS A 253 21.29 12.56 2.99
N ARG A 254 20.18 13.17 3.43
CA ARG A 254 19.07 13.62 2.56
C ARG A 254 18.54 14.97 3.04
N VAL A 255 18.54 15.95 2.17
CA VAL A 255 18.15 17.33 2.47
C VAL A 255 17.25 17.85 1.35
N ILE A 256 15.99 18.17 1.69
CA ILE A 256 15.01 18.66 0.73
C ILE A 256 14.56 20.05 1.15
N GLU A 257 14.79 21.05 0.29
CA GLU A 257 14.38 22.43 0.52
C GLU A 257 12.86 22.54 0.64
N GLY A 258 12.39 23.29 1.63
CA GLY A 258 10.96 23.43 1.93
C GLY A 258 10.31 22.17 2.47
N PHE A 259 11.11 21.22 2.99
CA PHE A 259 10.58 20.00 3.58
C PHE A 259 11.32 19.59 4.86
N MET A 260 12.55 19.06 4.77
CA MET A 260 13.25 18.55 5.96
C MET A 260 14.75 18.32 5.71
N VAL A 261 15.51 18.14 6.79
CA VAL A 261 16.87 17.61 6.80
C VAL A 261 16.89 16.29 7.56
N GLN A 262 17.37 15.22 6.92
CA GLN A 262 17.35 13.84 7.45
C GLN A 262 18.75 13.32 7.70
N GLY A 263 18.94 12.74 8.89
CA GLY A 263 20.20 12.15 9.35
C GLY A 263 19.98 10.89 10.20
N GLY A 264 21.04 10.49 10.93
CA GLY A 264 20.98 9.37 11.87
C GLY A 264 21.22 7.99 11.24
N ASP A 265 21.63 7.93 9.96
CA ASP A 265 22.05 6.71 9.29
C ASP A 265 23.59 6.57 9.34
N PRO A 266 24.13 5.52 9.99
CA PRO A 266 25.57 5.29 10.04
C PRO A 266 26.20 4.99 8.68
N LEU A 267 25.40 4.50 7.72
CA LEU A 267 25.86 4.25 6.34
C LEU A 267 25.81 5.49 5.46
N GLY A 268 25.03 6.51 5.84
CA GLY A 268 24.84 7.72 5.06
C GLY A 268 24.17 7.49 3.68
N THR A 269 23.40 6.42 3.56
CA THR A 269 22.70 5.98 2.34
C THR A 269 21.17 6.06 2.43
N GLY A 270 20.65 6.23 3.64
CA GLY A 270 19.21 6.19 3.94
C GLY A 270 18.67 4.78 4.21
N THR A 271 19.51 3.75 4.18
CA THR A 271 19.07 2.34 4.34
C THR A 271 19.55 1.68 5.62
N GLY A 272 20.38 2.36 6.43
CA GLY A 272 20.93 1.85 7.68
C GLY A 272 20.27 2.44 8.92
N GLY A 273 20.76 2.01 10.07
CA GLY A 273 20.39 2.55 11.38
C GLY A 273 19.37 1.70 12.14
N GLU A 274 19.85 1.11 13.23
CA GLU A 274 19.03 0.31 14.15
C GLU A 274 18.70 1.12 15.39
N SER A 275 17.66 0.74 16.11
CA SER A 275 17.37 1.29 17.44
C SER A 275 18.38 0.78 18.49
N ILE A 276 18.38 1.38 19.67
CA ILE A 276 19.19 0.91 20.82
C ILE A 276 18.84 -0.51 21.26
N TRP A 277 17.69 -1.02 20.86
CA TRP A 277 17.22 -2.37 21.18
C TRP A 277 17.59 -3.41 20.11
N GLY A 278 18.28 -3.02 19.02
CA GLY A 278 18.64 -3.92 17.91
C GLY A 278 17.44 -4.45 17.11
N LYS A 279 16.28 -3.83 17.25
CA LYS A 279 15.05 -4.12 16.49
C LYS A 279 14.27 -2.83 16.26
N ASN A 280 13.39 -2.82 15.28
CA ASN A 280 12.49 -1.71 15.09
C ASN A 280 11.57 -1.49 16.30
N PHE A 281 11.16 -0.25 16.54
CA PHE A 281 10.20 0.07 17.58
C PHE A 281 8.97 0.77 17.00
N PRO A 282 7.81 0.66 17.70
CA PRO A 282 6.53 1.15 17.20
C PRO A 282 6.48 2.67 17.09
N ASP A 283 5.50 3.14 16.30
CA ASP A 283 5.18 4.55 16.19
C ASP A 283 4.44 5.04 17.45
N GLU A 284 4.65 6.31 17.80
CA GLU A 284 4.00 7.00 18.91
C GLU A 284 3.34 8.26 18.38
N PHE A 285 2.01 8.22 18.21
CA PHE A 285 1.25 9.35 17.69
C PHE A 285 0.46 10.03 18.81
N SER A 286 0.48 11.36 18.83
CA SER A 286 -0.27 12.17 19.76
C SER A 286 -1.03 13.27 19.03
N PRO A 287 -2.27 13.59 19.44
CA PRO A 287 -2.98 14.74 18.92
C PRO A 287 -2.32 16.08 19.30
N GLU A 288 -1.44 16.08 20.32
CA GLU A 288 -0.71 17.26 20.80
C GLU A 288 0.56 17.55 19.98
N ALA A 289 1.02 16.57 19.16
CA ALA A 289 2.19 16.71 18.32
C ALA A 289 1.80 16.52 16.85
N ARG A 290 1.67 17.63 16.12
CA ARG A 290 1.25 17.66 14.72
C ARG A 290 2.29 18.40 13.89
N PHE A 291 2.42 18.04 12.61
CA PHE A 291 3.31 18.70 11.67
C PHE A 291 2.73 20.05 11.17
N ASP A 292 2.35 20.91 12.11
CA ASP A 292 1.73 22.20 11.89
C ASP A 292 2.70 23.39 12.09
N THR A 293 3.94 23.12 12.46
CA THR A 293 5.00 24.09 12.65
C THR A 293 6.33 23.54 12.11
N GLU A 294 7.27 24.44 11.82
CA GLU A 294 8.63 24.10 11.42
C GLU A 294 9.51 23.74 12.63
N GLY A 295 10.64 23.08 12.38
CA GLY A 295 11.61 22.74 13.40
C GLY A 295 11.24 21.55 14.27
N LEU A 296 10.29 20.71 13.84
CA LEU A 296 9.93 19.50 14.55
C LEU A 296 10.96 18.40 14.28
N LEU A 297 11.34 17.68 15.34
CA LEU A 297 12.17 16.49 15.28
C LEU A 297 11.28 15.26 15.25
N ALA A 298 11.43 14.43 14.24
CA ALA A 298 10.61 13.23 14.06
C ALA A 298 11.42 12.04 13.57
N MET A 299 10.93 10.82 13.86
CA MET A 299 11.53 9.57 13.38
C MET A 299 11.29 9.39 11.89
N ALA A 300 12.35 9.07 11.15
CA ALA A 300 12.22 8.50 9.81
C ALA A 300 11.90 7.01 9.91
N ASN A 301 11.03 6.52 9.03
CA ASN A 301 10.65 5.10 8.97
C ASN A 301 10.40 4.65 7.51
N SER A 302 10.28 3.35 7.30
CA SER A 302 9.96 2.71 6.00
C SER A 302 8.53 2.16 5.96
N GLY A 303 7.64 2.71 6.78
CA GLY A 303 6.28 2.28 7.01
C GLY A 303 5.99 2.09 8.50
N PRO A 304 4.77 1.68 8.85
CA PRO A 304 4.37 1.53 10.24
C PRO A 304 5.32 0.63 11.05
N MET A 305 5.65 1.05 12.29
CA MET A 305 6.45 0.29 13.26
C MET A 305 7.88 -0.06 12.79
N THR A 306 8.48 0.77 11.93
CA THR A 306 9.84 0.53 11.43
C THR A 306 10.83 1.60 11.89
N ASN A 307 10.60 2.23 13.05
CA ASN A 307 11.52 3.23 13.58
C ASN A 307 12.86 2.60 13.99
N GLY A 308 13.96 3.24 13.63
CA GLY A 308 15.32 2.84 13.95
C GLY A 308 16.11 3.98 14.58
N SER A 309 17.27 4.36 14.02
CA SER A 309 18.06 5.51 14.47
C SER A 309 17.87 6.76 13.62
N GLN A 310 17.28 6.66 12.43
CA GLN A 310 17.13 7.78 11.52
C GLN A 310 16.05 8.76 11.99
N PHE A 311 16.33 10.03 11.86
CA PHE A 311 15.44 11.12 12.22
C PHE A 311 15.50 12.24 11.17
N PHE A 312 14.52 13.13 11.21
CA PHE A 312 14.54 14.36 10.42
C PHE A 312 14.07 15.56 11.23
N ILE A 313 14.52 16.73 10.82
CA ILE A 313 14.05 18.02 11.35
C ILE A 313 13.31 18.73 10.22
N THR A 314 12.06 19.11 10.47
CA THR A 314 11.22 19.77 9.46
C THR A 314 11.66 21.19 9.19
N THR A 315 11.57 21.62 7.93
CA THR A 315 11.80 23.01 7.49
C THR A 315 10.57 23.60 6.80
N SER A 316 9.45 22.93 6.97
CA SER A 316 8.10 23.33 6.57
C SER A 316 7.06 22.68 7.51
N THR A 317 5.79 22.76 7.15
CA THR A 317 4.66 22.14 7.89
C THR A 317 4.07 20.98 7.07
N PRO A 318 4.71 19.80 7.01
CA PRO A 318 4.28 18.67 6.18
C PRO A 318 3.13 17.90 6.85
N GLU A 319 1.93 18.46 6.89
CA GLU A 319 0.76 17.87 7.55
C GLU A 319 0.39 16.46 7.05
N TRP A 320 0.80 16.10 5.81
CA TRP A 320 0.60 14.73 5.26
C TRP A 320 1.40 13.64 5.97
N LEU A 321 2.35 14.01 6.84
CA LEU A 321 3.13 13.11 7.70
C LEU A 321 2.45 12.82 9.05
N ASN A 322 1.37 13.54 9.38
CA ASN A 322 0.59 13.26 10.58
C ASN A 322 0.12 11.80 10.60
N ASP A 323 0.23 11.17 11.77
CA ASP A 323 -0.13 9.77 12.01
C ASP A 323 0.66 8.75 11.15
N LYS A 324 1.86 9.17 10.68
CA LYS A 324 2.81 8.33 9.93
C LYS A 324 4.22 8.37 10.49
N HIS A 325 4.61 9.48 11.10
CA HIS A 325 5.93 9.67 11.70
C HIS A 325 5.81 10.18 13.14
N THR A 326 6.57 9.59 14.04
CA THR A 326 6.60 9.94 15.46
C THR A 326 7.33 11.27 15.67
N ILE A 327 6.63 12.30 16.12
CA ILE A 327 7.23 13.55 16.56
C ILE A 327 7.65 13.39 18.02
N PHE A 328 8.92 13.68 18.35
CA PHE A 328 9.45 13.49 19.70
C PHE A 328 10.29 14.64 20.23
N GLY A 329 10.36 15.74 19.46
CA GLY A 329 11.06 16.96 19.89
C GLY A 329 10.81 18.13 18.96
N LYS A 330 11.33 19.28 19.37
CA LYS A 330 11.30 20.53 18.57
C LYS A 330 12.57 21.33 18.77
N VAL A 331 13.03 22.00 17.74
CA VAL A 331 14.16 22.94 17.82
C VAL A 331 13.74 24.18 18.62
N VAL A 332 14.47 24.49 19.67
CA VAL A 332 14.24 25.65 20.52
C VAL A 332 15.27 26.77 20.31
N LYS A 333 16.49 26.42 19.84
CA LYS A 333 17.51 27.36 19.40
C LYS A 333 18.29 26.82 18.23
N GLY A 334 18.87 27.71 17.41
CA GLY A 334 19.71 27.32 16.28
C GLY A 334 18.93 26.84 15.06
N TYR A 335 17.66 27.16 14.92
CA TYR A 335 16.87 26.80 13.73
C TYR A 335 17.49 27.38 12.44
N ASP A 336 18.12 28.57 12.50
CA ASP A 336 18.84 29.14 11.37
C ASP A 336 20.01 28.23 10.88
N ASN A 337 20.61 27.42 11.77
CA ASN A 337 21.62 26.46 11.40
C ASN A 337 21.01 25.25 10.65
N VAL A 338 19.80 24.83 11.01
CA VAL A 338 19.03 23.85 10.25
C VAL A 338 18.72 24.36 8.84
N LYS A 339 18.34 25.65 8.73
CA LYS A 339 18.10 26.30 7.43
C LYS A 339 19.37 26.45 6.59
N LYS A 340 20.55 26.62 7.21
CA LYS A 340 21.84 26.57 6.48
C LYS A 340 22.13 25.18 5.94
N ILE A 341 21.86 24.11 6.70
CA ILE A 341 21.98 22.74 6.23
C ILE A 341 21.02 22.50 5.06
N GLU A 342 19.78 22.95 5.17
CA GLU A 342 18.79 22.85 4.11
C GLU A 342 19.24 23.54 2.81
N GLY A 343 19.89 24.71 2.92
CA GLY A 343 20.26 25.57 1.80
C GLY A 343 21.52 25.14 1.06
N VAL A 344 22.24 24.09 1.47
CA VAL A 344 23.48 23.67 0.80
C VAL A 344 23.19 23.09 -0.59
N GLU A 345 24.22 23.06 -1.44
CA GLU A 345 24.15 22.41 -2.76
C GLU A 345 23.93 20.90 -2.59
N LYS A 346 23.01 20.35 -3.36
CA LYS A 346 22.58 18.95 -3.33
C LYS A 346 22.92 18.24 -4.64
N GLY A 347 23.39 17.00 -4.53
CA GLY A 347 23.63 16.09 -5.65
C GLY A 347 22.47 15.12 -5.86
N ALA A 348 22.77 13.98 -6.47
CA ALA A 348 21.78 12.93 -6.70
C ALA A 348 21.19 12.41 -5.39
N GLY A 349 19.87 12.18 -5.36
CA GLY A 349 19.16 11.67 -4.20
C GLY A 349 19.04 12.67 -3.04
N ASP A 350 19.06 13.98 -3.33
CA ASP A 350 18.97 15.07 -2.36
C ASP A 350 20.08 15.06 -1.30
N LYS A 351 21.22 14.41 -1.61
CA LYS A 351 22.37 14.35 -0.73
C LYS A 351 23.20 15.64 -0.87
N PRO A 352 23.60 16.30 0.23
CA PRO A 352 24.53 17.41 0.21
C PRO A 352 25.83 17.05 -0.55
N VAL A 353 26.30 17.94 -1.44
CA VAL A 353 27.59 17.77 -2.15
C VAL A 353 28.76 17.81 -1.17
N GLU A 354 28.69 18.73 -0.21
CA GLU A 354 29.60 18.76 0.94
C GLU A 354 28.88 18.18 2.16
N ASP A 355 29.50 17.19 2.81
CA ASP A 355 28.94 16.53 3.97
C ASP A 355 28.55 17.51 5.07
N GLN A 356 27.28 17.56 5.40
CA GLN A 356 26.77 18.23 6.58
C GLN A 356 26.72 17.23 7.73
N LYS A 357 27.47 17.48 8.82
CA LYS A 357 27.69 16.49 9.89
C LYS A 357 27.16 16.94 11.23
N ILE A 358 26.74 15.95 12.01
CA ILE A 358 26.62 16.06 13.46
C ILE A 358 28.02 15.85 14.01
N VAL A 359 28.69 16.91 14.44
CA VAL A 359 30.02 16.83 15.03
C VAL A 359 29.96 16.10 16.38
N LYS A 360 28.97 16.47 17.18
CA LYS A 360 28.71 15.87 18.50
C LYS A 360 27.24 16.06 18.89
N ALA A 361 26.70 15.07 19.58
CA ALA A 361 25.38 15.15 20.20
C ALA A 361 25.51 14.89 21.72
N TYR A 362 24.83 15.70 22.53
CA TYR A 362 24.85 15.56 24.01
C TYR A 362 23.61 16.18 24.67
N ILE A 363 23.32 15.77 25.90
CA ILE A 363 22.24 16.33 26.71
C ILE A 363 22.70 17.69 27.24
N ALA A 364 21.88 18.73 27.10
CA ALA A 364 22.17 20.06 27.64
C ALA A 364 22.15 20.01 29.18
N GLU A 365 23.08 20.76 29.82
CA GLU A 365 23.17 20.89 31.28
C GLU A 365 22.07 21.80 31.85
#